data_58ed2fe89a1d8a460f36409385ae8fbf
#
_entry.id   58ed2fe89a1d8a460f36409385ae8fbf
#
_cell.length_a   1.000
_cell.length_b   1.000
_cell.length_c   1.000
_cell.angle_alpha   90.00
_cell.angle_beta   90.00
_cell.angle_gamma   90.00
#
_symmetry.space_group_name_H-M   'P 1'
#
loop_
_entity.id
_entity.type
_entity.pdbx_description
1 polymer ?
#
loop_
_entity_poly.entity_id
_entity_poly.type
_entity_poly.pdbx_seq_one_letter_code
_entity_poly.pdbx_strand_id
1 'polypeptide(L)'
;MIKGNIDVEKTSLRTFLVFSIFLLALLLPSYLIFSSRYMVRYVEFSPNYNVDKIFLNSVYDKSIWILDESALESLYVTDPTIEKIELVKILPSKLKVKLNFHEQIAVISDLRGSQPQLTILFKNLYTAESIEASKNAISVTIVNGPVDSGFNGEIVSLFMTLSSFDDINVGSLKLTH
;
A
#
# COMPACT_ATOMS: atom_id res chain seq x y z
N MET A 1 -12.15 22.10 -68.91
CA MET A 1 -10.83 21.97 -68.24
C MET A 1 -10.88 22.43 -66.76
N ILE A 2 -11.82 21.86 -65.91
CA ILE A 2 -12.03 22.31 -64.52
C ILE A 2 -12.11 21.14 -63.53
N LYS A 3 -11.99 19.89 -63.98
CA LYS A 3 -12.10 18.71 -63.08
C LYS A 3 -10.87 18.45 -62.19
N GLY A 4 -9.68 18.97 -62.59
CA GLY A 4 -8.44 18.69 -61.85
C GLY A 4 -8.26 19.44 -60.53
N ASN A 5 -8.89 20.59 -60.34
CA ASN A 5 -8.72 21.42 -59.14
C ASN A 5 -9.50 20.92 -57.90
N ILE A 6 -10.64 20.28 -58.12
CA ILE A 6 -11.51 19.81 -57.00
C ILE A 6 -10.91 18.60 -56.30
N ASP A 7 -10.17 17.75 -57.03
CA ASP A 7 -9.57 16.53 -56.43
C ASP A 7 -8.31 16.87 -55.63
N VAL A 8 -7.54 17.87 -56.04
CA VAL A 8 -6.37 18.37 -55.29
C VAL A 8 -6.78 19.00 -53.99
N GLU A 9 -7.83 19.79 -54.01
CA GLU A 9 -8.37 20.46 -52.81
C GLU A 9 -8.94 19.48 -51.77
N LYS A 10 -9.66 18.46 -52.21
CA LYS A 10 -10.15 17.39 -51.35
C LYS A 10 -9.03 16.55 -50.73
N THR A 11 -7.99 16.28 -51.50
CA THR A 11 -6.81 15.50 -51.04
C THR A 11 -6.05 16.32 -50.02
N SER A 12 -5.84 17.62 -50.26
CA SER A 12 -5.18 18.53 -49.32
C SER A 12 -5.95 18.65 -47.98
N LEU A 13 -7.29 18.76 -48.03
CA LEU A 13 -8.13 18.82 -46.83
C LEU A 13 -8.04 17.53 -46.00
N ARG A 14 -8.06 16.36 -46.65
CA ARG A 14 -7.92 15.07 -45.96
C ARG A 14 -6.56 14.94 -45.29
N THR A 15 -5.50 15.29 -45.99
CA THR A 15 -4.13 15.25 -45.44
C THR A 15 -4.00 16.19 -44.26
N PHE A 16 -4.54 17.40 -44.34
CA PHE A 16 -4.57 18.36 -43.24
C PHE A 16 -5.34 17.80 -42.02
N LEU A 17 -6.50 17.19 -42.20
CA LEU A 17 -7.29 16.61 -41.12
C LEU A 17 -6.53 15.46 -40.44
N VAL A 18 -5.93 14.55 -41.21
CA VAL A 18 -5.14 13.45 -40.67
C VAL A 18 -3.95 13.96 -39.88
N PHE A 19 -3.22 14.96 -40.40
CA PHE A 19 -2.10 15.57 -39.70
C PHE A 19 -2.55 16.28 -38.42
N SER A 20 -3.67 17.00 -38.43
CA SER A 20 -4.22 17.66 -37.26
C SER A 20 -4.64 16.68 -36.16
N ILE A 21 -5.26 15.55 -36.52
CA ILE A 21 -5.62 14.48 -35.60
C ILE A 21 -4.36 13.86 -34.99
N PHE A 22 -3.35 13.60 -35.83
CA PHE A 22 -2.08 13.05 -35.35
C PHE A 22 -1.36 14.01 -34.40
N LEU A 23 -1.31 15.30 -34.72
CA LEU A 23 -0.75 16.33 -33.86
C LEU A 23 -1.49 16.43 -32.51
N LEU A 24 -2.83 16.39 -32.56
CA LEU A 24 -3.65 16.43 -31.36
C LEU A 24 -3.40 15.17 -30.48
N ALA A 25 -3.28 14.00 -31.11
CA ALA A 25 -2.99 12.75 -30.41
C ALA A 25 -1.61 12.75 -29.71
N LEU A 26 -0.64 13.50 -30.23
CA LEU A 26 0.66 13.68 -29.60
C LEU A 26 0.65 14.76 -28.50
N LEU A 27 0.00 15.89 -28.75
CA LEU A 27 0.00 17.03 -27.81
C LEU A 27 -0.85 16.79 -26.57
N LEU A 28 -1.97 16.08 -26.70
CA LEU A 28 -2.90 15.89 -25.59
C LEU A 28 -2.31 15.03 -24.45
N PRO A 29 -1.66 13.87 -24.69
CA PRO A 29 -0.96 13.13 -23.65
C PRO A 29 0.18 13.92 -23.01
N SER A 30 0.96 14.65 -23.83
CA SER A 30 2.04 15.49 -23.33
C SER A 30 1.51 16.59 -22.41
N TYR A 31 0.41 17.25 -22.77
CA TYR A 31 -0.24 18.22 -21.91
C TYR A 31 -0.72 17.59 -20.58
N LEU A 32 -1.34 16.42 -20.61
CA LEU A 32 -1.82 15.74 -19.41
C LEU A 32 -0.66 15.38 -18.46
N ILE A 33 0.47 14.91 -19.02
CA ILE A 33 1.64 14.50 -18.23
C ILE A 33 2.38 15.71 -17.63
N PHE A 34 2.57 16.76 -18.39
CA PHE A 34 3.42 17.89 -17.98
C PHE A 34 2.65 19.09 -17.42
N SER A 35 1.32 19.07 -17.47
CA SER A 35 0.54 20.17 -16.90
C SER A 35 0.63 20.20 -15.38
N SER A 36 0.97 21.35 -14.82
CA SER A 36 1.01 21.58 -13.36
C SER A 36 -0.32 21.34 -12.67
N ARG A 37 -1.44 21.32 -13.42
CA ARG A 37 -2.77 21.01 -12.90
C ARG A 37 -2.88 19.56 -12.42
N TYR A 38 -2.15 18.63 -13.06
CA TYR A 38 -2.19 17.20 -12.77
C TYR A 38 -1.01 16.72 -11.95
N MET A 39 -0.22 17.62 -11.39
CA MET A 39 0.82 17.27 -10.43
C MET A 39 0.21 17.01 -9.06
N VAL A 40 0.69 15.98 -8.37
CA VAL A 40 0.21 15.63 -7.03
C VAL A 40 0.55 16.75 -6.05
N ARG A 41 -0.47 17.29 -5.40
CA ARG A 41 -0.36 18.35 -4.38
C ARG A 41 -0.88 17.87 -3.01
N TYR A 42 -1.73 16.87 -3.00
CA TYR A 42 -2.33 16.35 -1.79
C TYR A 42 -2.21 14.84 -1.77
N VAL A 43 -1.67 14.31 -0.69
CA VAL A 43 -1.58 12.87 -0.42
C VAL A 43 -2.36 12.59 0.86
N GLU A 44 -3.29 11.66 0.81
CA GLU A 44 -4.10 11.21 1.94
C GLU A 44 -3.88 9.72 2.15
N PHE A 45 -3.59 9.33 3.37
CA PHE A 45 -3.49 7.92 3.76
C PHE A 45 -4.76 7.44 4.44
N SER A 46 -5.16 6.22 4.15
CA SER A 46 -6.33 5.59 4.78
C SER A 46 -5.98 4.14 5.15
N PRO A 47 -5.91 3.77 6.45
CA PRO A 47 -6.10 4.65 7.60
C PRO A 47 -5.04 5.75 7.71
N ASN A 48 -5.24 6.70 8.64
CA ASN A 48 -4.28 7.78 8.84
C ASN A 48 -2.92 7.19 9.26
N TYR A 49 -1.89 7.50 8.49
CA TYR A 49 -0.57 6.90 8.63
C TYR A 49 0.50 7.99 8.61
N ASN A 50 1.41 7.94 9.58
CA ASN A 50 2.50 8.91 9.65
C ASN A 50 3.66 8.46 8.75
N VAL A 51 3.78 9.11 7.62
CA VAL A 51 4.74 8.78 6.57
C VAL A 51 5.97 9.67 6.66
N ASP A 52 7.12 9.09 6.36
CA ASP A 52 8.37 9.84 6.29
C ASP A 52 8.31 10.91 5.16
N LYS A 53 8.91 12.06 5.43
CA LYS A 53 9.05 13.16 4.47
C LYS A 53 9.75 12.75 3.18
N ILE A 54 10.67 11.78 3.26
CA ILE A 54 11.39 11.26 2.08
C ILE A 54 10.41 10.68 1.08
N PHE A 55 9.46 9.86 1.55
CA PHE A 55 8.41 9.30 0.69
C PHE A 55 7.55 10.40 0.08
N LEU A 56 7.06 11.34 0.89
CA LEU A 56 6.22 12.43 0.39
C LEU A 56 6.92 13.23 -0.71
N ASN A 57 8.21 13.51 -0.55
CA ASN A 57 9.03 14.19 -1.56
C ASN A 57 9.18 13.37 -2.85
N SER A 58 9.11 12.04 -2.78
CA SER A 58 9.17 11.18 -3.96
C SER A 58 7.90 11.23 -4.81
N VAL A 59 6.78 11.65 -4.24
CA VAL A 59 5.45 11.65 -4.87
C VAL A 59 4.96 13.05 -5.23
N TYR A 60 5.26 14.05 -4.39
CA TYR A 60 4.86 15.45 -4.66
C TYR A 60 5.48 15.96 -5.96
N ASP A 61 4.74 16.84 -6.64
CA ASP A 61 5.12 17.48 -7.90
C ASP A 61 5.36 16.51 -9.07
N LYS A 62 5.05 15.22 -8.90
CA LYS A 62 4.98 14.28 -10.01
C LYS A 62 3.58 14.23 -10.61
N SER A 63 3.54 13.99 -11.91
CA SER A 63 2.25 13.87 -12.62
C SER A 63 1.47 12.67 -12.09
N ILE A 64 0.20 12.90 -11.74
CA ILE A 64 -0.71 11.83 -11.26
C ILE A 64 -0.91 10.72 -12.30
N TRP A 65 -0.67 11.03 -13.59
CA TRP A 65 -0.85 10.07 -14.68
C TRP A 65 0.25 9.02 -14.77
N ILE A 66 1.48 9.41 -14.40
CA ILE A 66 2.66 8.51 -14.46
C ILE A 66 2.94 7.80 -13.13
N LEU A 67 2.31 8.22 -12.04
CA LEU A 67 2.45 7.53 -10.77
C LEU A 67 1.69 6.20 -10.81
N ASP A 68 2.37 5.16 -10.39
CA ASP A 68 1.86 3.81 -10.20
C ASP A 68 2.21 3.27 -8.80
N GLU A 69 1.86 2.03 -8.53
CA GLU A 69 2.13 1.40 -7.24
C GLU A 69 3.63 1.20 -6.97
N SER A 70 4.46 1.14 -8.02
CA SER A 70 5.92 1.00 -7.86
C SER A 70 6.55 2.19 -7.14
N ALA A 71 5.96 3.38 -7.29
CA ALA A 71 6.39 4.57 -6.55
C ALA A 71 6.24 4.42 -5.03
N LEU A 72 5.46 3.43 -4.57
CA LEU A 72 5.16 3.16 -3.17
C LEU A 72 5.91 1.95 -2.60
N GLU A 73 6.69 1.24 -3.42
CA GLU A 73 7.46 0.06 -2.97
C GLU A 73 8.35 0.35 -1.76
N SER A 74 8.86 1.58 -1.66
CA SER A 74 9.67 2.00 -0.52
C SER A 74 8.91 1.91 0.82
N LEU A 75 7.58 2.01 0.83
CA LEU A 75 6.78 1.87 2.05
C LEU A 75 6.81 0.45 2.59
N TYR A 76 6.80 -0.58 1.73
CA TYR A 76 6.90 -1.97 2.19
C TYR A 76 8.24 -2.27 2.87
N VAL A 77 9.30 -1.61 2.40
CA VAL A 77 10.64 -1.76 3.01
C VAL A 77 10.71 -1.06 4.36
N THR A 78 10.03 0.09 4.47
CA THR A 78 10.06 0.89 5.69
C THR A 78 9.16 0.32 6.78
N ASP A 79 8.02 -0.26 6.39
CA ASP A 79 7.05 -0.83 7.33
C ASP A 79 6.60 -2.24 6.88
N PRO A 80 7.23 -3.29 7.42
CA PRO A 80 6.88 -4.68 7.11
C PRO A 80 5.49 -5.11 7.58
N THR A 81 4.78 -4.28 8.34
CA THR A 81 3.39 -4.56 8.75
C THR A 81 2.40 -4.33 7.62
N ILE A 82 2.79 -3.63 6.56
CA ILE A 82 1.94 -3.35 5.41
C ILE A 82 1.85 -4.60 4.53
N GLU A 83 0.65 -5.11 4.33
CA GLU A 83 0.35 -6.25 3.45
C GLU A 83 0.13 -5.79 2.01
N LYS A 84 -0.64 -4.71 1.83
CA LYS A 84 -1.03 -4.22 0.51
C LYS A 84 -1.18 -2.71 0.50
N ILE A 85 -0.74 -2.11 -0.60
CA ILE A 85 -0.93 -0.69 -0.87
C ILE A 85 -1.78 -0.56 -2.14
N GLU A 86 -2.81 0.28 -2.08
CA GLU A 86 -3.65 0.61 -3.22
C GLU A 86 -3.61 2.11 -3.48
N LEU A 87 -3.34 2.49 -4.73
CA LEU A 87 -3.33 3.87 -5.19
C LEU A 87 -4.68 4.25 -5.80
N VAL A 88 -5.32 5.26 -5.23
CA VAL A 88 -6.53 5.85 -5.80
C VAL A 88 -6.23 7.27 -6.26
N LYS A 89 -6.25 7.48 -7.57
CA LYS A 89 -6.02 8.78 -8.21
C LYS A 89 -7.30 9.58 -8.22
N ILE A 90 -7.32 10.71 -7.53
CA ILE A 90 -8.45 11.64 -7.47
C ILE A 90 -8.06 12.91 -8.20
N LEU A 91 -8.55 13.03 -9.43
CA LEU A 91 -8.24 14.16 -10.29
C LEU A 91 -8.74 15.50 -9.70
N PRO A 92 -8.03 16.58 -9.92
CA PRO A 92 -6.86 16.69 -10.80
C PRO A 92 -5.50 16.39 -10.11
N SER A 93 -5.38 16.47 -8.76
CA SER A 93 -4.07 16.56 -8.10
C SER A 93 -4.00 15.87 -6.73
N LYS A 94 -5.02 15.07 -6.37
CA LYS A 94 -5.08 14.36 -5.09
C LYS A 94 -4.80 12.87 -5.27
N LEU A 95 -3.91 12.34 -4.45
CA LEU A 95 -3.60 10.93 -4.35
C LEU A 95 -4.13 10.39 -3.02
N LYS A 96 -4.92 9.33 -3.06
CA LYS A 96 -5.31 8.60 -1.86
C LYS A 96 -4.60 7.26 -1.85
N VAL A 97 -3.84 7.01 -0.79
CA VAL A 97 -3.11 5.77 -0.55
C VAL A 97 -3.89 4.97 0.49
N LYS A 98 -4.40 3.81 0.10
CA LYS A 98 -5.04 2.89 1.03
C LYS A 98 -4.00 1.86 1.45
N LEU A 99 -3.84 1.71 2.76
CA LEU A 99 -2.94 0.75 3.37
C LEU A 99 -3.75 -0.37 4.00
N ASN A 100 -3.45 -1.60 3.62
CA ASN A 100 -3.93 -2.79 4.30
C ASN A 100 -2.75 -3.36 5.08
N PHE A 101 -2.96 -3.61 6.36
CA PHE A 101 -1.93 -4.16 7.24
C PHE A 101 -2.13 -5.66 7.40
N HIS A 102 -1.04 -6.38 7.59
CA HIS A 102 -1.11 -7.78 7.96
C HIS A 102 -1.96 -7.97 9.20
N GLU A 103 -2.68 -9.09 9.25
CA GLU A 103 -3.49 -9.47 10.39
C GLU A 103 -2.62 -9.64 11.63
N GLN A 104 -3.07 -9.05 12.75
CA GLN A 104 -2.45 -9.25 14.07
C GLN A 104 -2.93 -10.58 14.63
N ILE A 105 -2.02 -11.52 14.80
CA ILE A 105 -2.30 -12.87 15.27
C ILE A 105 -2.28 -12.95 16.78
N ALA A 106 -1.22 -12.40 17.39
CA ALA A 106 -1.04 -12.50 18.82
C ALA A 106 -0.42 -11.27 19.43
N VAL A 107 -0.71 -11.05 20.71
CA VAL A 107 0.00 -10.12 21.58
C VAL A 107 0.82 -10.96 22.55
N ILE A 108 2.13 -10.86 22.45
CA ILE A 108 3.07 -11.59 23.27
C ILE A 108 3.50 -10.71 24.43
N SER A 109 3.21 -11.15 25.65
CA SER A 109 3.69 -10.53 26.89
C SER A 109 4.86 -11.33 27.43
N ASP A 110 6.07 -10.84 27.29
CA ASP A 110 7.26 -11.47 27.85
C ASP A 110 7.52 -10.93 29.26
N LEU A 111 7.32 -11.81 30.26
CA LEU A 111 7.47 -11.48 31.67
C LEU A 111 8.82 -11.96 32.27
N ARG A 112 9.74 -12.48 31.44
CA ARG A 112 11.05 -12.99 31.91
C ARG A 112 12.00 -11.87 32.34
N GLY A 113 11.80 -10.67 31.84
CA GLY A 113 12.60 -9.51 32.19
C GLY A 113 12.11 -8.76 33.42
N SER A 114 12.84 -7.74 33.85
CA SER A 114 12.45 -6.86 34.95
C SER A 114 11.22 -5.98 34.63
N GLN A 115 10.94 -5.77 33.35
CA GLN A 115 9.74 -5.10 32.86
C GLN A 115 9.07 -5.96 31.78
N PRO A 116 7.74 -6.04 31.77
CA PRO A 116 6.99 -6.74 30.72
C PRO A 116 7.27 -6.08 29.36
N GLN A 117 7.67 -6.87 28.39
CA GLN A 117 7.76 -6.43 27.01
C GLN A 117 6.52 -6.92 26.27
N LEU A 118 5.81 -5.98 25.63
CA LEU A 118 4.65 -6.27 24.80
C LEU A 118 5.06 -6.21 23.33
N THR A 119 4.83 -7.32 22.64
CA THR A 119 5.17 -7.45 21.22
C THR A 119 3.95 -7.97 20.48
N ILE A 120 3.59 -7.34 19.37
CA ILE A 120 2.53 -7.82 18.48
C ILE A 120 3.16 -8.70 17.40
N LEU A 121 2.60 -9.88 17.21
CA LEU A 121 2.97 -10.81 16.14
C LEU A 121 1.95 -10.70 15.00
N PHE A 122 2.46 -10.47 13.81
CA PHE A 122 1.68 -10.40 12.58
C PHE A 122 1.73 -11.72 11.80
N LYS A 123 0.77 -11.92 10.90
CA LYS A 123 0.64 -13.13 10.08
C LYS A 123 1.87 -13.44 9.22
N ASN A 124 2.62 -12.44 8.83
CA ASN A 124 3.89 -12.56 8.10
C ASN A 124 5.10 -12.89 8.98
N LEU A 125 4.88 -13.26 10.24
CA LEU A 125 5.89 -13.53 11.28
C LEU A 125 6.68 -12.29 11.75
N TYR A 126 6.37 -11.11 11.23
CA TYR A 126 6.97 -9.87 11.73
C TYR A 126 6.45 -9.56 13.13
N THR A 127 7.31 -8.99 13.96
CA THR A 127 6.98 -8.57 15.32
C THR A 127 7.26 -7.09 15.49
N ALA A 128 6.35 -6.37 16.14
CA ALA A 128 6.52 -4.96 16.47
C ALA A 128 6.22 -4.72 17.94
N GLU A 129 6.99 -3.84 18.57
CA GLU A 129 6.63 -3.33 19.90
C GLU A 129 5.44 -2.39 19.76
N SER A 130 4.38 -2.62 20.52
CA SER A 130 3.19 -1.77 20.49
C SER A 130 2.42 -1.85 21.79
N ILE A 131 1.71 -0.75 22.07
CA ILE A 131 0.85 -0.61 23.24
C ILE A 131 -0.60 -1.00 22.92
N GLU A 132 -0.99 -0.99 21.63
CA GLU A 132 -2.37 -1.25 21.21
C GLU A 132 -2.46 -2.54 20.40
N ALA A 133 -3.26 -3.47 20.89
CA ALA A 133 -3.55 -4.73 20.22
C ALA A 133 -4.95 -4.73 19.59
N SER A 134 -5.10 -5.48 18.50
CA SER A 134 -6.42 -5.76 17.94
C SER A 134 -7.25 -6.61 18.91
N LYS A 135 -8.55 -6.38 18.95
CA LYS A 135 -9.50 -7.14 19.80
C LYS A 135 -9.54 -8.64 19.46
N ASN A 136 -9.10 -9.03 18.28
CA ASN A 136 -9.14 -10.40 17.80
C ASN A 136 -7.81 -11.15 17.97
N ALA A 137 -6.75 -10.48 18.43
CA ALA A 137 -5.45 -11.11 18.64
C ALA A 137 -5.46 -11.97 19.91
N ILE A 138 -4.81 -13.15 19.82
CA ILE A 138 -4.64 -14.04 20.97
C ILE A 138 -3.62 -13.43 21.92
N SER A 139 -3.90 -13.44 23.22
CA SER A 139 -2.92 -13.05 24.24
C SER A 139 -2.02 -14.23 24.57
N VAL A 140 -0.73 -14.09 24.37
CA VAL A 140 0.29 -15.09 24.70
C VAL A 140 1.18 -14.53 25.81
N THR A 141 1.26 -15.22 26.95
CA THR A 141 2.10 -14.79 28.06
C THR A 141 3.25 -15.77 28.25
N ILE A 142 4.48 -15.28 28.19
CA ILE A 142 5.70 -16.04 28.45
C ILE A 142 6.15 -15.72 29.89
N VAL A 143 6.16 -16.74 30.73
CA VAL A 143 6.53 -16.59 32.16
C VAL A 143 7.98 -17.00 32.41
N ASN A 144 8.40 -18.12 31.85
CA ASN A 144 9.77 -18.68 31.97
C ASN A 144 10.14 -19.53 30.76
N GLY A 145 11.40 -19.93 30.69
CA GLY A 145 11.93 -20.81 29.68
C GLY A 145 12.52 -20.09 28.45
N PRO A 146 13.30 -20.81 27.66
CA PRO A 146 13.82 -20.27 26.41
C PRO A 146 12.72 -20.17 25.36
N VAL A 147 12.80 -19.14 24.53
CA VAL A 147 11.99 -18.99 23.32
C VAL A 147 12.93 -19.19 22.14
N ASP A 148 12.66 -20.20 21.33
CA ASP A 148 13.47 -20.48 20.15
C ASP A 148 13.04 -19.65 18.92
N SER A 149 13.81 -19.76 17.84
CA SER A 149 13.53 -19.04 16.60
C SER A 149 12.27 -19.52 15.86
N GLY A 150 11.75 -20.69 16.20
CA GLY A 150 10.53 -21.27 15.61
C GLY A 150 9.24 -20.80 16.29
N PHE A 151 9.34 -20.23 17.49
CA PHE A 151 8.21 -19.88 18.35
C PHE A 151 7.12 -19.07 17.66
N ASN A 152 7.50 -18.03 16.93
CA ASN A 152 6.53 -17.20 16.21
C ASN A 152 5.76 -17.99 15.15
N GLY A 153 6.46 -18.90 14.45
CA GLY A 153 5.84 -19.80 13.46
C GLY A 153 4.85 -20.77 14.08
N GLU A 154 5.17 -21.30 15.27
CA GLU A 154 4.29 -22.19 16.01
C GLU A 154 3.01 -21.49 16.47
N ILE A 155 3.12 -20.23 16.98
CA ILE A 155 1.95 -19.44 17.35
C ILE A 155 1.06 -19.17 16.13
N VAL A 156 1.64 -18.77 15.00
CA VAL A 156 0.86 -18.51 13.76
C VAL A 156 0.19 -19.79 13.29
N SER A 157 0.91 -20.93 13.29
CA SER A 157 0.35 -22.24 12.91
C SER A 157 -0.81 -22.65 13.82
N LEU A 158 -0.66 -22.46 15.13
CA LEU A 158 -1.70 -22.72 16.11
C LEU A 158 -2.94 -21.86 15.86
N PHE A 159 -2.73 -20.55 15.64
CA PHE A 159 -3.82 -19.62 15.32
C PHE A 159 -4.57 -20.04 14.06
N MET A 160 -3.86 -20.35 12.99
CA MET A 160 -4.46 -20.78 11.73
C MET A 160 -5.26 -22.07 11.90
N THR A 161 -4.77 -22.99 12.73
CA THR A 161 -5.49 -24.23 13.05
C THR A 161 -6.75 -23.94 13.86
N LEU A 162 -6.65 -23.10 14.88
CA LEU A 162 -7.79 -22.77 15.75
C LEU A 162 -8.85 -21.94 15.01
N SER A 163 -8.44 -21.03 14.14
CA SER A 163 -9.36 -20.23 13.32
C SER A 163 -10.12 -21.05 12.28
N SER A 164 -9.69 -22.28 11.98
CA SER A 164 -10.44 -23.21 11.12
C SER A 164 -11.64 -23.87 11.80
N PHE A 165 -11.77 -23.72 13.12
CA PHE A 165 -12.89 -24.22 13.90
C PHE A 165 -13.80 -23.06 14.32
N ASP A 166 -14.98 -22.97 13.75
CA ASP A 166 -15.93 -21.87 13.96
C ASP A 166 -16.39 -21.67 15.41
N ASP A 167 -16.27 -22.73 16.24
CA ASP A 167 -16.78 -22.76 17.62
C ASP A 167 -15.72 -22.50 18.70
N ILE A 168 -14.44 -22.34 18.33
CA ILE A 168 -13.34 -22.19 19.31
C ILE A 168 -12.88 -20.74 19.38
N ASN A 169 -13.16 -20.08 20.49
CA ASN A 169 -12.62 -18.77 20.80
C ASN A 169 -11.47 -18.89 21.81
N VAL A 170 -10.24 -18.78 21.34
CA VAL A 170 -9.05 -18.82 22.21
C VAL A 170 -8.66 -17.39 22.58
N GLY A 171 -9.03 -17.00 23.81
CA GLY A 171 -8.70 -15.66 24.29
C GLY A 171 -7.26 -15.50 24.81
N SER A 172 -6.65 -16.57 25.37
CA SER A 172 -5.31 -16.47 25.95
C SER A 172 -4.60 -17.82 26.01
N LEU A 173 -3.27 -17.77 25.84
CA LEU A 173 -2.34 -18.88 26.04
C LEU A 173 -1.29 -18.47 27.07
N LYS A 174 -1.03 -19.35 28.06
CA LYS A 174 0.03 -19.14 29.03
C LYS A 174 1.07 -20.25 28.89
N LEU A 175 2.31 -19.83 28.59
CA LEU A 175 3.45 -20.74 28.46
C LEU A 175 4.27 -20.72 29.76
N THR A 176 4.33 -21.87 30.40
CA THR A 176 5.14 -22.10 31.60
C THR A 176 5.95 -23.37 31.36
N HIS A 177 7.25 -23.26 31.49
CA HIS A 177 8.18 -24.43 31.54
C HIS A 177 8.56 -24.74 32.96
#